data_2f6efc1d53d82f603512550208517415
#
_entry.id   2f6efc1d53d82f603512550208517415
#
_cell.length_a   1.000
_cell.length_b   1.000
_cell.length_c   1.000
_cell.angle_alpha   90.00
_cell.angle_beta   90.00
_cell.angle_gamma   90.00
#
_symmetry.space_group_name_H-M   'P 1'
#
loop_
_entity.id
_entity.type
_entity.pdbx_description
1 polymer ?
#
loop_
_entity_poly.entity_id
_entity_poly.type
_entity_poly.pdbx_seq_one_letter_code
_entity_poly.pdbx_strand_id
1 'polypeptide(L)'
;MKKKNLLAALLAGSLALSLTACSSDTAPEGDPQAGGEGSDPFQVSMILKTNSSEFWRLIQAGAEAYEKEHPDLVKLSIKGPPSETSYEEQLNMIQTDLGTAEFDGYLIAPLQSDAVANQIANTDKPVMAFDTRIESDKCLSFIGTGNKEAAKQGAKAAVEAAKAAGWEKIQCIEIAGVQGDATNTARMDGYREGINEAGGEFLDNEVQYANATADLAVTAMEGIMGKFPDGVAIICSNNDDMAIAAASTAKKNPAYANTIFLGFDGQLSACEAIANGELTMSAAQNNYDIGYKAVEEMVRVLQGGEPKDFVDTGTEIVTKDNANERIERMSGYLK
;
A
#
# COMPACT_ATOMS: atom_id res chain seq x y z
N MET A 1 59.96 4.96 47.28
CA MET A 1 61.39 5.03 47.03
C MET A 1 61.65 5.25 45.57
N LYS A 2 62.24 6.41 45.29
CA LYS A 2 63.32 6.74 44.36
C LYS A 2 62.98 6.51 42.86
N LYS A 3 62.79 7.54 42.09
CA LYS A 3 63.68 8.55 41.49
C LYS A 3 64.07 8.12 40.07
N LYS A 4 63.74 8.94 39.07
CA LYS A 4 64.49 10.03 38.38
C LYS A 4 65.12 9.50 37.11
N ASN A 5 65.28 10.10 35.95
CA ASN A 5 65.35 11.44 35.37
C ASN A 5 65.47 11.24 33.86
N LEU A 6 64.99 12.08 33.01
CA LEU A 6 65.49 13.31 32.39
C LEU A 6 66.52 13.13 31.24
N LEU A 7 66.34 13.82 30.19
CA LEU A 7 67.02 14.79 29.31
C LEU A 7 66.98 14.37 27.85
N ALA A 8 66.38 15.12 26.93
CA ALA A 8 66.57 16.46 26.37
C ALA A 8 67.77 16.55 25.40
N ALA A 9 67.55 17.06 24.23
CA ALA A 9 68.20 18.10 23.43
C ALA A 9 67.95 17.89 21.91
N LEU A 10 67.34 18.80 21.23
CA LEU A 10 67.76 20.09 20.67
C LEU A 10 68.71 20.03 19.44
N LEU A 11 68.29 20.65 18.39
CA LEU A 11 68.86 21.66 17.46
C LEU A 11 68.40 21.38 16.03
N ALA A 12 67.69 22.22 15.35
CA ALA A 12 67.81 23.62 14.90
C ALA A 12 68.30 23.76 13.45
N GLY A 13 67.59 24.55 12.72
CA GLY A 13 68.03 25.39 11.62
C GLY A 13 67.71 24.86 10.22
N SER A 14 67.13 25.58 9.22
CA SER A 14 67.26 26.99 8.94
C SER A 14 66.20 27.48 7.93
N LEU A 15 65.90 28.72 8.04
CA LEU A 15 65.18 29.65 7.20
C LEU A 15 65.63 29.70 5.72
N ALA A 16 64.70 29.84 4.79
CA ALA A 16 64.84 30.75 3.66
C ALA A 16 63.47 31.25 3.22
N LEU A 17 63.28 32.55 3.43
CA LEU A 17 62.22 33.37 2.80
C LEU A 17 62.53 33.63 1.33
N SER A 18 61.49 33.62 0.50
CA SER A 18 61.42 34.55 -0.62
C SER A 18 59.94 34.91 -0.93
N LEU A 19 59.62 36.18 -0.70
CA LEU A 19 58.44 36.90 -1.12
C LEU A 19 58.56 37.23 -2.60
N THR A 20 57.44 37.10 -3.34
CA THR A 20 56.94 38.11 -4.34
C THR A 20 55.53 37.78 -4.72
N ALA A 21 54.74 38.57 -4.58
CA ALA A 21 53.69 39.50 -4.88
C ALA A 21 52.80 39.19 -6.11
N CYS A 22 51.46 39.29 -5.77
CA CYS A 22 50.36 39.82 -6.58
C CYS A 22 49.99 39.22 -7.95
N SER A 23 48.82 38.60 -8.11
CA SER A 23 47.69 39.28 -8.78
C SER A 23 46.53 38.33 -9.10
N SER A 24 45.31 38.78 -8.75
CA SER A 24 43.98 38.54 -9.38
C SER A 24 43.38 37.18 -9.45
N ASP A 25 42.27 37.08 -8.74
CA ASP A 25 40.95 36.47 -9.05
C ASP A 25 40.91 35.34 -10.07
N THR A 26 40.61 34.16 -9.54
CA THR A 26 39.51 33.26 -9.98
C THR A 26 39.40 32.16 -8.96
N ALA A 27 38.23 32.00 -8.35
CA ALA A 27 37.87 30.85 -7.54
C ALA A 27 37.85 29.61 -8.44
N PRO A 28 38.44 28.50 -8.03
CA PRO A 28 38.11 27.23 -8.66
C PRO A 28 36.78 26.74 -8.05
N GLU A 29 35.79 26.61 -8.90
CA GLU A 29 34.63 25.74 -8.68
C GLU A 29 35.15 24.39 -8.21
N GLY A 30 34.85 24.03 -6.98
CA GLY A 30 35.07 22.69 -6.49
C GLY A 30 34.07 21.75 -7.19
N ASP A 31 34.60 20.96 -8.10
CA ASP A 31 33.91 19.75 -8.55
C ASP A 31 33.45 18.96 -7.32
N PRO A 32 32.18 18.54 -7.21
CA PRO A 32 31.78 17.58 -6.24
C PRO A 32 32.43 16.25 -6.63
N GLN A 33 33.41 15.85 -5.84
CA GLN A 33 34.04 14.54 -5.91
C GLN A 33 32.95 13.47 -5.66
N ALA A 34 32.24 13.07 -6.72
CA ALA A 34 31.50 11.84 -6.75
C ALA A 34 32.49 10.69 -6.91
N GLY A 35 32.76 9.99 -5.86
CA GLY A 35 33.68 8.87 -5.82
C GLY A 35 33.62 8.14 -4.50
N GLY A 36 32.42 7.71 -4.09
CA GLY A 36 32.25 6.61 -3.14
C GLY A 36 32.44 5.31 -3.92
N GLU A 37 33.39 4.47 -3.52
CA GLU A 37 33.43 3.06 -3.90
C GLU A 37 32.05 2.48 -3.71
N GLY A 38 31.46 1.89 -4.78
CA GLY A 38 30.09 1.40 -4.77
C GLY A 38 29.94 0.33 -3.68
N SER A 39 29.18 0.67 -2.63
CA SER A 39 28.65 -0.36 -1.74
C SER A 39 27.69 -1.22 -2.55
N ASP A 40 27.68 -2.52 -2.29
CA ASP A 40 26.68 -3.41 -2.90
C ASP A 40 25.25 -2.87 -2.65
N PRO A 41 24.34 -3.07 -3.59
CA PRO A 41 22.95 -2.64 -3.41
C PRO A 41 22.30 -3.28 -2.19
N PHE A 42 21.51 -2.54 -1.45
CA PHE A 42 20.73 -3.08 -0.32
C PHE A 42 19.83 -4.23 -0.78
N GLN A 43 19.88 -5.34 -0.06
CA GLN A 43 19.00 -6.47 -0.31
C GLN A 43 17.72 -6.31 0.50
N VAL A 44 16.57 -6.18 -0.15
CA VAL A 44 15.28 -5.95 0.52
C VAL A 44 14.32 -7.07 0.19
N SER A 45 13.80 -7.73 1.23
CA SER A 45 12.68 -8.67 1.08
C SER A 45 11.36 -7.90 1.05
N MET A 46 10.51 -8.17 0.05
CA MET A 46 9.17 -7.63 -0.06
C MET A 46 8.14 -8.76 -0.12
N ILE A 47 7.29 -8.85 0.91
CA ILE A 47 6.32 -9.93 1.05
C ILE A 47 4.91 -9.38 0.90
N LEU A 48 4.23 -9.81 -0.19
CA LEU A 48 2.87 -9.46 -0.56
C LEU A 48 1.85 -10.31 0.20
N LYS A 49 0.56 -9.91 0.23
CA LYS A 49 -0.53 -10.77 0.71
C LYS A 49 -0.84 -11.92 -0.24
N THR A 50 -0.69 -11.68 -1.53
CA THR A 50 -0.82 -12.72 -2.58
C THR A 50 -0.13 -12.27 -3.86
N ASN A 51 0.18 -13.22 -4.74
CA ASN A 51 0.69 -12.95 -6.09
C ASN A 51 -0.38 -13.15 -7.18
N SER A 52 -1.63 -13.43 -6.82
CA SER A 52 -2.69 -13.84 -7.77
C SER A 52 -3.62 -12.72 -8.23
N SER A 53 -3.62 -11.54 -7.60
CA SER A 53 -4.55 -10.45 -7.96
C SER A 53 -3.87 -9.33 -8.76
N GLU A 54 -4.67 -8.59 -9.52
CA GLU A 54 -4.23 -7.41 -10.29
C GLU A 54 -3.68 -6.31 -9.39
N PHE A 55 -4.32 -6.09 -8.23
CA PHE A 55 -3.90 -5.12 -7.23
C PHE A 55 -2.42 -5.33 -6.83
N TRP A 56 -2.06 -6.54 -6.47
CA TRP A 56 -0.70 -6.88 -6.03
C TRP A 56 0.31 -6.82 -7.16
N ARG A 57 -0.09 -7.12 -8.39
CA ARG A 57 0.78 -6.94 -9.57
C ARG A 57 1.14 -5.49 -9.84
N LEU A 58 0.22 -4.55 -9.58
CA LEU A 58 0.48 -3.11 -9.72
C LEU A 58 1.43 -2.60 -8.63
N ILE A 59 1.28 -3.07 -7.39
CA ILE A 59 2.23 -2.77 -6.31
C ILE A 59 3.62 -3.32 -6.67
N GLN A 60 3.69 -4.55 -7.12
CA GLN A 60 4.95 -5.16 -7.58
C GLN A 60 5.58 -4.35 -8.72
N ALA A 61 4.81 -3.94 -9.73
CA ALA A 61 5.31 -3.12 -10.82
C ALA A 61 5.90 -1.78 -10.34
N GLY A 62 5.28 -1.15 -9.33
CA GLY A 62 5.83 0.07 -8.71
C GLY A 62 7.15 -0.17 -8.00
N ALA A 63 7.25 -1.26 -7.23
CA ALA A 63 8.48 -1.64 -6.54
C ALA A 63 9.62 -1.96 -7.52
N GLU A 64 9.33 -2.75 -8.56
CA GLU A 64 10.28 -3.10 -9.63
C GLU A 64 10.73 -1.87 -10.44
N ALA A 65 9.85 -0.88 -10.61
CA ALA A 65 10.21 0.37 -11.28
C ALA A 65 11.24 1.15 -10.47
N TYR A 66 11.07 1.27 -9.15
CA TYR A 66 12.08 1.90 -8.30
C TYR A 66 13.44 1.17 -8.38
N GLU A 67 13.44 -0.17 -8.27
CA GLU A 67 14.67 -0.97 -8.44
C GLU A 67 15.34 -0.72 -9.79
N LYS A 68 14.55 -0.69 -10.87
CA LYS A 68 15.06 -0.45 -12.22
C LYS A 68 15.65 0.94 -12.41
N GLU A 69 15.07 1.96 -11.76
CA GLU A 69 15.56 3.33 -11.79
C GLU A 69 16.81 3.52 -10.91
N HIS A 70 16.97 2.67 -9.89
CA HIS A 70 18.04 2.75 -8.90
C HIS A 70 18.77 1.40 -8.69
N PRO A 71 19.30 0.77 -9.76
CA PRO A 71 19.85 -0.60 -9.71
C PRO A 71 21.10 -0.73 -8.83
N ASP A 72 21.79 0.39 -8.57
CA ASP A 72 22.98 0.46 -7.72
C ASP A 72 22.62 0.70 -6.24
N LEU A 73 21.35 0.98 -5.91
CA LEU A 73 20.90 1.25 -4.54
C LEU A 73 20.18 0.06 -3.91
N VAL A 74 19.38 -0.69 -4.66
CA VAL A 74 18.53 -1.75 -4.09
C VAL A 74 18.35 -2.92 -5.04
N LYS A 75 18.24 -4.12 -4.44
CA LYS A 75 17.80 -5.36 -5.06
C LYS A 75 16.64 -5.92 -4.26
N LEU A 76 15.56 -6.27 -4.97
CA LEU A 76 14.33 -6.76 -4.38
C LEU A 76 14.19 -8.27 -4.51
N SER A 77 13.75 -8.91 -3.44
CA SER A 77 13.20 -10.26 -3.46
C SER A 77 11.71 -10.17 -3.17
N ILE A 78 10.89 -10.16 -4.23
CA ILE A 78 9.44 -10.00 -4.11
C ILE A 78 8.76 -11.36 -4.17
N LYS A 79 7.89 -11.64 -3.20
CA LYS A 79 7.13 -12.91 -3.11
C LYS A 79 5.81 -12.72 -2.37
N GLY A 80 4.92 -13.67 -2.55
CA GLY A 80 3.64 -13.72 -1.85
C GLY A 80 3.03 -15.11 -1.96
N PRO A 81 2.14 -15.48 -1.03
CA PRO A 81 1.43 -16.74 -1.08
C PRO A 81 0.36 -16.75 -2.21
N PRO A 82 -0.24 -17.90 -2.52
CA PRO A 82 -1.20 -18.03 -3.61
C PRO A 82 -2.55 -17.35 -3.36
N SER A 83 -2.92 -17.07 -2.10
CA SER A 83 -4.18 -16.40 -1.75
C SER A 83 -4.08 -15.61 -0.46
N GLU A 84 -5.01 -14.68 -0.24
CA GLU A 84 -5.09 -13.90 1.00
C GLU A 84 -5.57 -14.69 2.23
N THR A 85 -5.86 -15.97 2.07
CA THR A 85 -6.16 -16.89 3.18
C THR A 85 -5.03 -17.88 3.46
N SER A 86 -3.91 -17.77 2.77
CA SER A 86 -2.73 -18.65 2.94
C SER A 86 -1.82 -18.15 4.08
N TYR A 87 -2.37 -18.03 5.28
CA TYR A 87 -1.72 -17.43 6.46
C TYR A 87 -0.40 -18.10 6.83
N GLU A 88 -0.42 -19.42 6.96
CA GLU A 88 0.76 -20.20 7.37
C GLU A 88 1.89 -20.09 6.33
N GLU A 89 1.55 -20.06 5.05
CA GLU A 89 2.55 -19.91 3.99
C GLU A 89 3.23 -18.54 4.07
N GLN A 90 2.47 -17.47 4.28
CA GLN A 90 3.05 -16.14 4.44
C GLN A 90 3.93 -16.05 5.68
N LEU A 91 3.45 -16.55 6.83
CA LEU A 91 4.22 -16.56 8.07
C LEU A 91 5.53 -17.34 7.94
N ASN A 92 5.51 -18.48 7.21
CA ASN A 92 6.72 -19.25 6.92
C ASN A 92 7.70 -18.49 6.00
N MET A 93 7.19 -17.75 5.00
CA MET A 93 8.02 -16.89 4.15
C MET A 93 8.71 -15.80 4.98
N ILE A 94 7.96 -15.11 5.85
CA ILE A 94 8.49 -14.07 6.73
C ILE A 94 9.55 -14.66 7.67
N GLN A 95 9.24 -15.78 8.33
CA GLN A 95 10.18 -16.44 9.25
C GLN A 95 11.46 -16.87 8.55
N THR A 96 11.35 -17.40 7.32
CA THR A 96 12.51 -17.82 6.52
C THR A 96 13.40 -16.63 6.24
N ASP A 97 12.86 -15.50 5.80
CA ASP A 97 13.64 -14.32 5.46
C ASP A 97 14.28 -13.67 6.69
N LEU A 98 13.52 -13.57 7.79
CA LEU A 98 14.05 -13.06 9.06
C LEU A 98 15.16 -13.95 9.62
N GLY A 99 15.16 -15.26 9.30
CA GLY A 99 16.15 -16.22 9.74
C GLY A 99 17.46 -16.18 8.95
N THR A 100 17.53 -15.46 7.84
CA THR A 100 18.75 -15.30 7.02
C THR A 100 19.46 -13.98 7.33
N ALA A 101 20.75 -13.91 7.04
CA ALA A 101 21.51 -12.66 7.08
C ALA A 101 21.49 -11.92 5.72
N GLU A 102 20.70 -12.41 4.77
CA GLU A 102 20.73 -11.97 3.38
C GLU A 102 20.15 -10.57 3.18
N PHE A 103 19.09 -10.23 3.92
CA PHE A 103 18.36 -8.97 3.71
C PHE A 103 18.80 -7.87 4.68
N ASP A 104 18.84 -6.63 4.18
CA ASP A 104 19.10 -5.42 4.95
C ASP A 104 17.82 -4.80 5.53
N GLY A 105 16.67 -5.09 4.92
CA GLY A 105 15.37 -4.61 5.35
C GLY A 105 14.21 -5.44 4.81
N TYR A 106 13.04 -5.26 5.43
CA TYR A 106 11.83 -6.03 5.13
C TYR A 106 10.64 -5.11 4.89
N LEU A 107 9.99 -5.28 3.74
CA LEU A 107 8.70 -4.70 3.39
C LEU A 107 7.65 -5.81 3.49
N ILE A 108 6.64 -5.63 4.34
CA ILE A 108 5.65 -6.69 4.61
C ILE A 108 4.24 -6.13 4.53
N ALA A 109 3.40 -6.74 3.69
CA ALA A 109 1.94 -6.59 3.74
C ALA A 109 1.34 -7.79 4.47
N PRO A 110 1.00 -7.68 5.76
CA PRO A 110 0.64 -8.84 6.56
C PRO A 110 -0.77 -9.36 6.24
N LEU A 111 -0.95 -10.67 6.17
CA LEU A 111 -2.26 -11.32 6.19
C LEU A 111 -2.85 -11.34 7.61
N GLN A 112 -1.97 -11.45 8.61
CA GLN A 112 -2.33 -11.43 10.04
C GLN A 112 -1.37 -10.50 10.78
N SER A 113 -1.78 -9.25 10.99
CA SER A 113 -0.94 -8.19 11.57
C SER A 113 -0.34 -8.57 12.93
N ASP A 114 -1.14 -9.15 13.84
CA ASP A 114 -0.68 -9.54 15.18
C ASP A 114 0.36 -10.67 15.13
N ALA A 115 0.18 -11.65 14.24
CA ALA A 115 1.13 -12.75 14.09
C ALA A 115 2.46 -12.25 13.53
N VAL A 116 2.42 -11.34 12.52
CA VAL A 116 3.61 -10.73 11.97
C VAL A 116 4.30 -9.82 13.00
N ALA A 117 3.55 -9.03 13.79
CA ALA A 117 4.10 -8.23 14.88
C ALA A 117 4.94 -9.07 15.86
N ASN A 118 4.45 -10.27 16.20
CA ASN A 118 5.19 -11.21 17.05
C ASN A 118 6.46 -11.75 16.38
N GLN A 119 6.42 -12.03 15.05
CA GLN A 119 7.58 -12.55 14.34
C GLN A 119 8.71 -11.52 14.23
N ILE A 120 8.38 -10.25 13.99
CA ILE A 120 9.36 -9.17 13.83
C ILE A 120 9.91 -8.64 15.17
N ALA A 121 9.37 -9.07 16.32
CA ALA A 121 9.68 -8.52 17.64
C ALA A 121 11.18 -8.54 18.00
N ASN A 122 11.91 -9.51 17.48
CA ASN A 122 13.34 -9.72 17.78
C ASN A 122 14.28 -9.35 16.63
N THR A 123 13.79 -8.79 15.53
CA THR A 123 14.69 -8.34 14.46
C THR A 123 15.32 -7.00 14.78
N ASP A 124 16.59 -6.85 14.41
CA ASP A 124 17.34 -5.58 14.49
C ASP A 124 17.41 -4.86 13.13
N LYS A 125 16.87 -5.50 12.08
CA LYS A 125 16.80 -4.91 10.73
C LYS A 125 15.54 -4.05 10.59
N PRO A 126 15.55 -3.01 9.76
CA PRO A 126 14.37 -2.21 9.45
C PRO A 126 13.21 -3.06 8.91
N VAL A 127 12.03 -2.89 9.49
CA VAL A 127 10.78 -3.47 8.98
C VAL A 127 9.80 -2.34 8.73
N MET A 128 9.15 -2.35 7.57
CA MET A 128 8.07 -1.42 7.24
C MET A 128 6.86 -2.19 6.72
N ALA A 129 5.68 -1.74 7.12
CA ALA A 129 4.44 -2.26 6.60
C ALA A 129 4.03 -1.48 5.33
N PHE A 130 3.46 -2.16 4.36
CA PHE A 130 2.79 -1.51 3.26
C PHE A 130 1.40 -2.12 3.04
N ASP A 131 0.47 -1.35 2.44
CA ASP A 131 -0.94 -1.72 2.28
C ASP A 131 -1.69 -1.96 3.59
N THR A 132 -1.19 -2.82 4.45
CA THR A 132 -1.81 -3.20 5.72
C THR A 132 -0.86 -2.96 6.89
N ARG A 133 -1.34 -2.29 7.94
CA ARG A 133 -0.54 -1.94 9.10
C ARG A 133 -0.11 -3.16 9.92
N ILE A 134 1.07 -3.04 10.51
CA ILE A 134 1.57 -3.90 11.59
C ILE A 134 1.67 -3.02 12.83
N GLU A 135 0.85 -3.31 13.85
CA GLU A 135 0.87 -2.57 15.12
C GLU A 135 2.01 -3.11 16.00
N SER A 136 3.20 -2.54 15.82
CA SER A 136 4.42 -2.92 16.54
C SER A 136 5.42 -1.78 16.54
N ASP A 137 6.09 -1.56 17.67
CA ASP A 137 7.21 -0.61 17.78
C ASP A 137 8.41 -0.97 16.89
N LYS A 138 8.46 -2.21 16.38
CA LYS A 138 9.46 -2.68 15.42
C LYS A 138 9.13 -2.34 13.97
N CYS A 139 7.88 -2.00 13.69
CA CYS A 139 7.47 -1.53 12.38
C CYS A 139 7.70 -0.02 12.28
N LEU A 140 8.71 0.38 11.50
CA LEU A 140 9.21 1.76 11.47
C LEU A 140 8.31 2.71 10.67
N SER A 141 7.56 2.20 9.71
CA SER A 141 6.72 3.01 8.82
C SER A 141 5.56 2.19 8.28
N PHE A 142 4.48 2.88 7.93
CA PHE A 142 3.39 2.34 7.11
C PHE A 142 3.27 3.11 5.81
N ILE A 143 3.34 2.41 4.68
CA ILE A 143 3.19 2.99 3.35
C ILE A 143 1.88 2.47 2.74
N GLY A 144 0.94 3.36 2.42
CA GLY A 144 -0.35 2.91 1.90
C GLY A 144 -1.42 3.98 1.94
N THR A 145 -2.65 3.52 2.02
CA THR A 145 -3.85 4.33 1.97
C THR A 145 -4.45 4.52 3.35
N GLY A 146 -5.00 5.69 3.61
CA GLY A 146 -5.88 5.93 4.75
C GLY A 146 -7.23 5.22 4.55
N ASN A 147 -7.25 3.87 4.71
CA ASN A 147 -8.35 2.99 4.31
C ASN A 147 -9.72 3.41 4.86
N LYS A 148 -9.79 3.78 6.14
CA LYS A 148 -11.05 4.21 6.77
C LYS A 148 -11.60 5.47 6.13
N GLU A 149 -10.75 6.48 5.92
CA GLU A 149 -11.20 7.76 5.33
C GLU A 149 -11.55 7.61 3.86
N ALA A 150 -10.79 6.81 3.10
CA ALA A 150 -11.09 6.51 1.70
C ALA A 150 -12.45 5.80 1.54
N ALA A 151 -12.69 4.77 2.34
CA ALA A 151 -13.98 4.06 2.37
C ALA A 151 -15.14 4.98 2.77
N LYS A 152 -14.92 5.85 3.75
CA LYS A 152 -15.90 6.85 4.18
C LYS A 152 -16.27 7.84 3.07
N GLN A 153 -15.28 8.31 2.31
CA GLN A 153 -15.52 9.18 1.15
C GLN A 153 -16.27 8.44 0.04
N GLY A 154 -15.88 7.20 -0.28
CA GLY A 154 -16.59 6.35 -1.23
C GLY A 154 -18.05 6.11 -0.83
N ALA A 155 -18.29 5.81 0.44
CA ALA A 155 -19.63 5.61 0.98
C ALA A 155 -20.53 6.86 0.85
N LYS A 156 -20.00 8.05 1.14
CA LYS A 156 -20.72 9.30 0.96
C LYS A 156 -21.09 9.54 -0.51
N ALA A 157 -20.14 9.28 -1.42
CA ALA A 157 -20.40 9.37 -2.86
C ALA A 157 -21.47 8.36 -3.30
N ALA A 158 -21.45 7.13 -2.76
CA ALA A 158 -22.44 6.10 -3.05
C ALA A 158 -23.85 6.50 -2.58
N VAL A 159 -23.99 7.14 -1.42
CA VAL A 159 -25.29 7.65 -0.94
C VAL A 159 -25.81 8.73 -1.86
N GLU A 160 -24.99 9.67 -2.32
CA GLU A 160 -25.43 10.71 -3.26
C GLU A 160 -25.84 10.09 -4.62
N ALA A 161 -25.10 9.10 -5.09
CA ALA A 161 -25.47 8.36 -6.31
C ALA A 161 -26.78 7.60 -6.14
N ALA A 162 -27.03 6.97 -4.98
CA ALA A 162 -28.28 6.28 -4.69
C ALA A 162 -29.49 7.24 -4.66
N LYS A 163 -29.32 8.42 -4.07
CA LYS A 163 -30.33 9.49 -4.11
C LYS A 163 -30.65 9.92 -5.55
N ALA A 164 -29.60 10.11 -6.36
CA ALA A 164 -29.74 10.47 -7.77
C ALA A 164 -30.41 9.35 -8.61
N ALA A 165 -30.21 8.09 -8.24
CA ALA A 165 -30.86 6.92 -8.85
C ALA A 165 -32.32 6.73 -8.41
N GLY A 166 -32.83 7.56 -7.48
CA GLY A 166 -34.23 7.57 -7.06
C GLY A 166 -34.56 6.66 -5.87
N TRP A 167 -33.56 6.19 -5.13
CA TRP A 167 -33.81 5.41 -3.92
C TRP A 167 -34.36 6.31 -2.80
N GLU A 168 -35.53 5.96 -2.26
CA GLU A 168 -36.12 6.65 -1.11
C GLU A 168 -35.55 6.12 0.21
N LYS A 169 -35.32 4.81 0.31
CA LYS A 169 -34.68 4.14 1.44
C LYS A 169 -33.27 3.74 1.06
N ILE A 170 -32.30 4.45 1.61
CA ILE A 170 -30.88 4.23 1.27
C ILE A 170 -30.24 3.29 2.27
N GLN A 171 -30.41 2.00 2.03
CA GLN A 171 -29.77 0.94 2.81
C GLN A 171 -28.51 0.45 2.11
N CYS A 172 -27.50 0.12 2.91
CA CYS A 172 -26.23 -0.41 2.45
C CYS A 172 -25.94 -1.75 3.10
N ILE A 173 -25.55 -2.73 2.29
CA ILE A 173 -24.96 -4.01 2.74
C ILE A 173 -23.51 -4.05 2.27
N GLU A 174 -22.64 -4.57 3.10
CA GLU A 174 -21.24 -4.80 2.74
C GLU A 174 -20.96 -6.28 2.45
N ILE A 175 -20.25 -6.51 1.33
CA ILE A 175 -19.54 -7.75 1.05
C ILE A 175 -18.09 -7.54 1.49
N ALA A 176 -17.79 -8.00 2.70
CA ALA A 176 -16.53 -7.79 3.39
C ALA A 176 -15.45 -8.77 2.93
N GLY A 177 -14.19 -8.39 3.12
CA GLY A 177 -13.03 -9.21 2.79
C GLY A 177 -12.75 -10.33 3.80
N VAL A 178 -11.52 -10.40 4.30
CA VAL A 178 -11.10 -11.39 5.28
C VAL A 178 -11.43 -10.92 6.69
N GLN A 179 -12.12 -11.74 7.47
CA GLN A 179 -12.44 -11.42 8.86
C GLN A 179 -11.16 -11.33 9.70
N GLY A 180 -11.02 -10.24 10.47
CA GLY A 180 -9.85 -10.00 11.30
C GLY A 180 -8.67 -9.32 10.59
N ASP A 181 -8.76 -9.10 9.27
CA ASP A 181 -7.81 -8.27 8.55
C ASP A 181 -7.99 -6.79 8.93
N ALA A 182 -6.89 -6.10 9.23
CA ALA A 182 -6.92 -4.70 9.69
C ALA A 182 -7.43 -3.75 8.59
N THR A 183 -7.07 -3.99 7.34
CA THR A 183 -7.52 -3.20 6.18
C THR A 183 -9.02 -3.39 5.96
N ASN A 184 -9.49 -4.66 5.99
CA ASN A 184 -10.91 -4.99 5.93
C ASN A 184 -11.71 -4.26 7.02
N THR A 185 -11.25 -4.32 8.27
CA THR A 185 -11.90 -3.66 9.40
C THR A 185 -11.96 -2.15 9.22
N ALA A 186 -10.86 -1.53 8.81
CA ALA A 186 -10.80 -0.08 8.58
C ALA A 186 -11.76 0.37 7.46
N ARG A 187 -11.85 -0.38 6.35
CA ARG A 187 -12.79 -0.09 5.25
C ARG A 187 -14.24 -0.24 5.71
N MET A 188 -14.57 -1.31 6.44
CA MET A 188 -15.91 -1.55 6.99
C MET A 188 -16.34 -0.40 7.92
N ASP A 189 -15.46 0.04 8.82
CA ASP A 189 -15.73 1.19 9.69
C ASP A 189 -15.94 2.48 8.90
N GLY A 190 -15.16 2.70 7.85
CA GLY A 190 -15.30 3.83 6.95
C GLY A 190 -16.64 3.81 6.21
N TYR A 191 -17.03 2.67 5.64
CA TYR A 191 -18.32 2.51 4.98
C TYR A 191 -19.47 2.78 5.93
N ARG A 192 -19.48 2.17 7.13
CA ARG A 192 -20.48 2.40 8.17
C ARG A 192 -20.64 3.87 8.51
N GLU A 193 -19.53 4.53 8.80
CA GLU A 193 -19.53 5.96 9.13
C GLU A 193 -20.02 6.81 7.96
N GLY A 194 -19.48 6.59 6.75
CA GLY A 194 -19.81 7.39 5.57
C GLY A 194 -21.27 7.25 5.16
N ILE A 195 -21.83 6.04 5.16
CA ILE A 195 -23.25 5.78 4.85
C ILE A 195 -24.15 6.51 5.86
N ASN A 196 -23.89 6.33 7.18
CA ASN A 196 -24.73 6.89 8.22
C ASN A 196 -24.63 8.43 8.28
N GLU A 197 -23.45 9.01 8.12
CA GLU A 197 -23.26 10.47 8.08
C GLU A 197 -23.94 11.13 6.87
N ALA A 198 -24.01 10.42 5.72
CA ALA A 198 -24.65 10.94 4.52
C ALA A 198 -26.18 10.73 4.50
N GLY A 199 -26.75 10.11 5.55
CA GLY A 199 -28.18 9.90 5.74
C GLY A 199 -28.70 8.57 5.15
N GLY A 200 -27.82 7.60 4.91
CA GLY A 200 -28.18 6.22 4.64
C GLY A 200 -28.26 5.38 5.93
N GLU A 201 -28.47 4.09 5.78
CA GLU A 201 -28.52 3.08 6.85
C GLU A 201 -27.57 1.94 6.49
N PHE A 202 -26.44 1.80 7.24
CA PHE A 202 -25.57 0.64 7.10
C PHE A 202 -26.15 -0.53 7.87
N LEU A 203 -26.35 -1.66 7.22
CA LEU A 203 -27.00 -2.85 7.80
C LEU A 203 -25.96 -3.78 8.43
N ASP A 204 -25.51 -3.47 9.65
CA ASP A 204 -24.45 -4.20 10.37
C ASP A 204 -24.69 -5.72 10.46
N ASN A 205 -25.94 -6.15 10.63
CA ASN A 205 -26.30 -7.57 10.77
C ASN A 205 -26.37 -8.32 9.43
N GLU A 206 -26.17 -7.61 8.30
CA GLU A 206 -26.25 -8.15 6.95
C GLU A 206 -24.89 -8.24 6.24
N VAL A 207 -23.81 -7.88 6.91
CA VAL A 207 -22.43 -7.99 6.39
C VAL A 207 -22.13 -9.44 6.01
N GLN A 208 -21.63 -9.65 4.79
CA GLN A 208 -21.28 -10.96 4.24
C GLN A 208 -19.77 -11.04 4.00
N TYR A 209 -19.06 -11.96 4.64
CA TYR A 209 -17.64 -12.15 4.41
C TYR A 209 -17.37 -13.03 3.19
N ALA A 210 -16.57 -12.56 2.25
CA ALA A 210 -16.23 -13.24 1.01
C ALA A 210 -14.71 -13.45 0.82
N ASN A 211 -13.92 -13.39 1.90
CA ASN A 211 -12.48 -13.68 1.94
C ASN A 211 -11.67 -12.99 0.81
N ALA A 212 -12.08 -11.78 0.43
CA ALA A 212 -11.48 -11.00 -0.65
C ALA A 212 -11.51 -11.68 -2.05
N THR A 213 -12.42 -12.65 -2.28
CA THR A 213 -12.50 -13.41 -3.54
C THR A 213 -13.80 -13.20 -4.29
N ALA A 214 -13.71 -13.19 -5.63
CA ALA A 214 -14.85 -13.04 -6.52
C ALA A 214 -15.89 -14.17 -6.37
N ASP A 215 -15.46 -15.42 -6.26
CA ASP A 215 -16.36 -16.58 -6.19
C ASP A 215 -17.25 -16.55 -4.94
N LEU A 216 -16.69 -16.19 -3.78
CA LEU A 216 -17.45 -16.05 -2.57
C LEU A 216 -18.36 -14.80 -2.59
N ALA A 217 -17.96 -13.74 -3.29
CA ALA A 217 -18.80 -12.57 -3.49
C ALA A 217 -20.03 -12.87 -4.37
N VAL A 218 -19.91 -13.75 -5.37
CA VAL A 218 -21.07 -14.28 -6.11
C VAL A 218 -22.06 -14.92 -5.15
N THR A 219 -21.59 -15.85 -4.31
CA THR A 219 -22.44 -16.56 -3.33
C THR A 219 -23.09 -15.59 -2.35
N ALA A 220 -22.32 -14.62 -1.83
CA ALA A 220 -22.82 -13.58 -0.93
C ALA A 220 -23.92 -12.76 -1.59
N MET A 221 -23.72 -12.32 -2.85
CA MET A 221 -24.70 -11.51 -3.59
C MET A 221 -25.97 -12.31 -3.89
N GLU A 222 -25.87 -13.60 -4.23
CA GLU A 222 -27.03 -14.46 -4.40
C GLU A 222 -27.86 -14.56 -3.11
N GLY A 223 -27.17 -14.70 -1.94
CA GLY A 223 -27.81 -14.68 -0.63
C GLY A 223 -28.49 -13.35 -0.32
N ILE A 224 -27.85 -12.22 -0.62
CA ILE A 224 -28.43 -10.88 -0.47
C ILE A 224 -29.70 -10.75 -1.34
N MET A 225 -29.63 -11.12 -2.61
CA MET A 225 -30.80 -11.06 -3.52
C MET A 225 -31.97 -11.94 -3.04
N GLY A 226 -31.67 -13.09 -2.45
CA GLY A 226 -32.71 -13.94 -1.87
C GLY A 226 -33.40 -13.35 -0.64
N LYS A 227 -32.65 -12.60 0.18
CA LYS A 227 -33.18 -11.95 1.40
C LYS A 227 -33.83 -10.60 1.13
N PHE A 228 -33.36 -9.89 0.12
CA PHE A 228 -33.84 -8.56 -0.27
C PHE A 228 -34.38 -8.58 -1.73
N PRO A 229 -35.54 -9.22 -1.97
CA PRO A 229 -36.06 -9.43 -3.33
C PRO A 229 -36.46 -8.11 -4.04
N ASP A 230 -36.70 -7.04 -3.27
CA ASP A 230 -37.07 -5.72 -3.80
C ASP A 230 -35.83 -4.82 -4.08
N GLY A 231 -34.61 -5.35 -3.86
CA GLY A 231 -33.36 -4.63 -4.06
C GLY A 231 -32.83 -3.96 -2.80
N VAL A 232 -31.57 -3.49 -2.91
CA VAL A 232 -30.85 -2.70 -1.89
C VAL A 232 -30.19 -1.53 -2.59
N ALA A 233 -30.24 -0.35 -1.98
CA ALA A 233 -29.75 0.87 -2.61
C ALA A 233 -28.23 0.84 -2.88
N ILE A 234 -27.44 0.29 -1.94
CA ILE A 234 -25.98 0.30 -2.03
C ILE A 234 -25.44 -1.09 -1.63
N ILE A 235 -24.54 -1.61 -2.44
CA ILE A 235 -23.67 -2.74 -2.08
C ILE A 235 -22.24 -2.20 -2.08
N CYS A 236 -21.62 -2.13 -0.89
CA CYS A 236 -20.19 -1.87 -0.75
C CYS A 236 -19.43 -3.18 -0.76
N SER A 237 -18.32 -3.24 -1.46
CA SER A 237 -17.42 -4.38 -1.42
C SER A 237 -16.03 -3.94 -0.96
N ASN A 238 -15.37 -4.79 -0.18
CA ASN A 238 -14.09 -4.46 0.43
C ASN A 238 -12.94 -4.37 -0.59
N ASN A 239 -13.11 -4.98 -1.79
CA ASN A 239 -12.22 -4.81 -2.95
C ASN A 239 -13.01 -4.84 -4.27
N ASP A 240 -12.32 -4.52 -5.36
CA ASP A 240 -12.92 -4.43 -6.69
C ASP A 240 -13.28 -5.80 -7.28
N ASP A 241 -12.50 -6.85 -7.02
CA ASP A 241 -12.79 -8.21 -7.50
C ASP A 241 -14.16 -8.68 -7.00
N MET A 242 -14.46 -8.44 -5.73
CA MET A 242 -15.77 -8.74 -5.13
C MET A 242 -16.86 -7.82 -5.67
N ALA A 243 -16.57 -6.52 -5.87
CA ALA A 243 -17.56 -5.57 -6.38
C ALA A 243 -18.02 -5.90 -7.80
N ILE A 244 -17.08 -6.23 -8.69
CA ILE A 244 -17.34 -6.65 -10.07
C ILE A 244 -18.19 -7.93 -10.07
N ALA A 245 -17.81 -8.92 -9.25
CA ALA A 245 -18.54 -10.18 -9.15
C ALA A 245 -19.97 -9.98 -8.64
N ALA A 246 -20.16 -9.16 -7.60
CA ALA A 246 -21.48 -8.84 -7.06
C ALA A 246 -22.36 -8.09 -8.10
N ALA A 247 -21.83 -7.06 -8.74
CA ALA A 247 -22.54 -6.29 -9.78
C ALA A 247 -22.94 -7.19 -10.96
N SER A 248 -22.03 -8.05 -11.43
CA SER A 248 -22.29 -9.01 -12.52
C SER A 248 -23.38 -10.01 -12.14
N THR A 249 -23.37 -10.52 -10.90
CA THR A 249 -24.36 -11.46 -10.38
C THR A 249 -25.75 -10.81 -10.34
N ALA A 250 -25.84 -9.56 -9.92
CA ALA A 250 -27.09 -8.83 -9.82
C ALA A 250 -27.63 -8.30 -11.17
N LYS A 251 -26.80 -8.22 -12.22
CA LYS A 251 -27.08 -7.56 -13.50
C LYS A 251 -28.40 -7.99 -14.16
N LYS A 252 -28.82 -9.24 -13.97
CA LYS A 252 -30.07 -9.78 -14.57
C LYS A 252 -31.30 -9.63 -13.68
N ASN A 253 -31.14 -9.13 -12.46
CA ASN A 253 -32.24 -8.92 -11.54
C ASN A 253 -32.75 -7.47 -11.62
N PRO A 254 -33.98 -7.23 -12.12
CA PRO A 254 -34.52 -5.86 -12.29
C PRO A 254 -34.57 -5.07 -10.97
N ALA A 255 -34.75 -5.73 -9.83
CA ALA A 255 -34.79 -5.08 -8.52
C ALA A 255 -33.46 -4.40 -8.14
N TYR A 256 -32.38 -4.85 -8.76
CA TYR A 256 -31.03 -4.32 -8.54
C TYR A 256 -30.51 -3.42 -9.68
N ALA A 257 -31.37 -3.07 -10.66
CA ALA A 257 -30.97 -2.29 -11.81
C ALA A 257 -30.42 -0.89 -11.45
N ASN A 258 -30.89 -0.31 -10.35
CA ASN A 258 -30.47 1.01 -9.85
C ASN A 258 -29.59 0.91 -8.58
N THR A 259 -29.15 -0.29 -8.19
CA THR A 259 -28.25 -0.47 -7.05
C THR A 259 -26.87 0.13 -7.35
N ILE A 260 -26.35 0.86 -6.39
CA ILE A 260 -25.00 1.42 -6.45
C ILE A 260 -24.02 0.36 -5.95
N PHE A 261 -23.14 -0.10 -6.82
CA PHE A 261 -22.05 -1.01 -6.47
C PHE A 261 -20.77 -0.20 -6.31
N LEU A 262 -20.27 -0.16 -5.07
CA LEU A 262 -19.02 0.50 -4.70
C LEU A 262 -17.93 -0.53 -4.43
N GLY A 263 -16.84 -0.48 -5.20
CA GLY A 263 -15.62 -1.24 -4.98
C GLY A 263 -14.57 -0.45 -4.19
N PHE A 264 -13.44 -1.09 -4.01
CA PHE A 264 -12.24 -0.48 -3.44
C PHE A 264 -11.02 -1.02 -4.19
N ASP A 265 -9.99 -0.22 -4.39
CA ASP A 265 -8.67 -0.42 -5.00
C ASP A 265 -8.49 0.37 -6.30
N GLY A 266 -9.53 0.57 -7.11
CA GLY A 266 -9.45 1.23 -8.41
C GLY A 266 -8.57 0.48 -9.40
N GLN A 267 -8.66 -0.85 -9.45
CA GLN A 267 -7.93 -1.71 -10.38
C GLN A 267 -8.30 -1.39 -11.83
N LEU A 268 -7.46 -1.79 -12.81
CA LEU A 268 -7.72 -1.56 -14.22
C LEU A 268 -9.05 -2.20 -14.66
N SER A 269 -9.27 -3.45 -14.26
CA SER A 269 -10.50 -4.20 -14.51
C SER A 269 -11.76 -3.51 -13.95
N ALA A 270 -11.66 -2.90 -12.77
CA ALA A 270 -12.77 -2.14 -12.18
C ALA A 270 -13.01 -0.82 -12.91
N CYS A 271 -11.96 -0.11 -13.30
CA CYS A 271 -12.07 1.11 -14.08
C CYS A 271 -12.73 0.83 -15.45
N GLU A 272 -12.36 -0.28 -16.11
CA GLU A 272 -13.01 -0.73 -17.35
C GLU A 272 -14.49 -1.08 -17.12
N ALA A 273 -14.83 -1.79 -16.05
CA ALA A 273 -16.21 -2.09 -15.68
C ALA A 273 -17.01 -0.81 -15.39
N ILE A 274 -16.43 0.20 -14.74
CA ILE A 274 -17.07 1.50 -14.50
C ILE A 274 -17.29 2.25 -15.82
N ALA A 275 -16.29 2.31 -16.69
CA ALA A 275 -16.39 2.96 -17.99
C ALA A 275 -17.51 2.34 -18.85
N ASN A 276 -17.68 1.02 -18.79
CA ASN A 276 -18.70 0.25 -19.48
C ASN A 276 -20.09 0.28 -18.80
N GLY A 277 -20.18 0.84 -17.57
CA GLY A 277 -21.42 0.88 -16.79
C GLY A 277 -21.82 -0.47 -16.17
N GLU A 278 -20.85 -1.34 -15.92
CA GLU A 278 -21.01 -2.66 -15.28
C GLU A 278 -20.76 -2.60 -13.77
N LEU A 279 -19.96 -1.64 -13.31
CA LEU A 279 -19.75 -1.24 -11.93
C LEU A 279 -20.06 0.25 -11.79
N THR A 280 -20.51 0.71 -10.61
CA THR A 280 -20.87 2.12 -10.45
C THR A 280 -19.65 2.99 -10.12
N MET A 281 -18.85 2.59 -9.13
CA MET A 281 -17.71 3.36 -8.68
C MET A 281 -16.72 2.49 -7.87
N SER A 282 -15.51 3.03 -7.65
CA SER A 282 -14.51 2.44 -6.78
C SER A 282 -13.79 3.54 -5.98
N ALA A 283 -13.53 3.29 -4.69
CA ALA A 283 -12.62 4.09 -3.89
C ALA A 283 -11.18 3.62 -4.19
N ALA A 284 -10.54 4.33 -5.09
CA ALA A 284 -9.28 3.89 -5.69
C ALA A 284 -8.07 4.23 -4.83
N GLN A 285 -7.16 3.29 -4.70
CA GLN A 285 -5.83 3.46 -4.14
C GLN A 285 -4.81 3.76 -5.25
N ASN A 286 -3.69 4.36 -4.90
CA ASN A 286 -2.56 4.50 -5.82
C ASN A 286 -1.61 3.30 -5.68
N ASN A 287 -2.05 2.14 -6.15
CA ASN A 287 -1.42 0.83 -5.99
C ASN A 287 0.05 0.81 -6.45
N TYR A 288 0.33 1.37 -7.63
CA TYR A 288 1.71 1.50 -8.13
C TYR A 288 2.58 2.34 -7.17
N ASP A 289 2.06 3.46 -6.68
CA ASP A 289 2.77 4.33 -5.74
C ASP A 289 3.00 3.67 -4.37
N ILE A 290 2.11 2.75 -3.95
CA ILE A 290 2.34 1.96 -2.72
C ILE A 290 3.65 1.18 -2.86
N GLY A 291 3.83 0.45 -3.95
CA GLY A 291 5.05 -0.30 -4.21
C GLY A 291 6.29 0.57 -4.36
N TYR A 292 6.20 1.59 -5.22
CA TYR A 292 7.30 2.52 -5.48
C TYR A 292 7.78 3.22 -4.21
N LYS A 293 6.86 3.85 -3.47
CA LYS A 293 7.17 4.58 -2.23
C LYS A 293 7.58 3.69 -1.07
N ALA A 294 7.14 2.43 -1.04
CA ALA A 294 7.60 1.49 -0.02
C ALA A 294 9.09 1.21 -0.16
N VAL A 295 9.55 0.97 -1.40
CA VAL A 295 10.98 0.77 -1.67
C VAL A 295 11.77 2.06 -1.46
N GLU A 296 11.27 3.20 -1.95
CA GLU A 296 11.87 4.52 -1.75
C GLU A 296 12.12 4.81 -0.26
N GLU A 297 11.09 4.64 0.59
CA GLU A 297 11.18 4.89 2.03
C GLU A 297 12.15 3.91 2.72
N MET A 298 12.14 2.63 2.33
CA MET A 298 13.08 1.64 2.85
C MET A 298 14.52 2.01 2.51
N VAL A 299 14.83 2.34 1.26
CA VAL A 299 16.16 2.77 0.83
C VAL A 299 16.60 4.02 1.57
N ARG A 300 15.70 5.00 1.72
CA ARG A 300 15.99 6.22 2.46
C ARG A 300 16.39 5.96 3.91
N VAL A 301 15.71 5.02 4.59
CA VAL A 301 16.03 4.65 5.98
C VAL A 301 17.31 3.84 6.04
N LEU A 302 17.57 2.92 5.12
CA LEU A 302 18.84 2.17 5.03
C LEU A 302 20.04 3.08 4.77
N GLN A 303 19.83 4.24 4.14
CA GLN A 303 20.85 5.29 3.98
C GLN A 303 20.99 6.20 5.22
N GLY A 304 20.29 5.91 6.33
CA GLY A 304 20.37 6.66 7.58
C GLY A 304 19.34 7.79 7.71
N GLY A 305 18.32 7.85 6.86
CA GLY A 305 17.20 8.77 7.02
C GLY A 305 16.26 8.35 8.15
N GLU A 306 15.63 9.33 8.81
CA GLU A 306 14.61 9.06 9.84
C GLU A 306 13.32 8.51 9.22
N PRO A 307 12.75 7.39 9.72
CA PRO A 307 11.51 6.83 9.17
C PRO A 307 10.34 7.79 9.36
N LYS A 308 9.41 7.80 8.39
CA LYS A 308 8.12 8.48 8.52
C LYS A 308 7.12 7.50 9.11
N ASP A 309 6.31 7.90 10.07
CA ASP A 309 5.27 7.05 10.66
C ASP A 309 4.26 6.56 9.61
N PHE A 310 3.88 7.44 8.68
CA PHE A 310 2.94 7.15 7.61
C PHE A 310 3.34 7.86 6.30
N VAL A 311 3.38 7.10 5.23
CA VAL A 311 3.54 7.59 3.86
C VAL A 311 2.22 7.37 3.13
N ASP A 312 1.38 8.41 3.10
CA ASP A 312 0.11 8.37 2.39
C ASP A 312 0.35 8.38 0.86
N THR A 313 -0.21 7.39 0.20
CA THR A 313 -0.17 7.28 -1.27
C THR A 313 -1.35 7.95 -1.95
N GLY A 314 -2.31 8.45 -1.16
CA GLY A 314 -3.51 9.13 -1.65
C GLY A 314 -4.60 8.17 -2.18
N THR A 315 -5.77 8.76 -2.41
CA THR A 315 -6.96 8.06 -2.93
C THR A 315 -7.76 8.97 -3.85
N GLU A 316 -8.56 8.35 -4.73
CA GLU A 316 -9.55 9.06 -5.54
C GLU A 316 -10.84 8.22 -5.65
N ILE A 317 -11.98 8.87 -5.87
CA ILE A 317 -13.21 8.15 -6.20
C ILE A 317 -13.31 8.05 -7.71
N VAL A 318 -13.23 6.82 -8.22
CA VAL A 318 -13.39 6.53 -9.64
C VAL A 318 -14.88 6.35 -9.94
N THR A 319 -15.34 7.13 -10.91
CA THR A 319 -16.68 7.09 -11.48
C THR A 319 -16.57 7.05 -13.00
N LYS A 320 -17.69 7.00 -13.69
CA LYS A 320 -17.70 7.02 -15.16
C LYS A 320 -16.99 8.26 -15.76
N ASP A 321 -16.94 9.35 -15.00
CA ASP A 321 -16.40 10.62 -15.49
C ASP A 321 -14.85 10.61 -15.59
N ASN A 322 -14.15 9.85 -14.73
CA ASN A 322 -12.70 9.81 -14.66
C ASN A 322 -12.08 8.42 -14.88
N ALA A 323 -12.90 7.38 -15.10
CA ALA A 323 -12.42 6.02 -15.27
C ALA A 323 -11.44 5.87 -16.45
N ASN A 324 -11.71 6.51 -17.58
CA ASN A 324 -10.85 6.41 -18.77
C ASN A 324 -9.45 7.05 -18.55
N GLU A 325 -9.38 8.17 -17.84
CA GLU A 325 -8.10 8.80 -17.48
C GLU A 325 -7.26 7.87 -16.61
N ARG A 326 -7.90 7.23 -15.64
CA ARG A 326 -7.21 6.25 -14.78
C ARG A 326 -6.76 5.02 -15.57
N ILE A 327 -7.58 4.49 -16.50
CA ILE A 327 -7.22 3.37 -17.38
C ILE A 327 -5.95 3.69 -18.16
N GLU A 328 -5.85 4.88 -18.77
CA GLU A 328 -4.65 5.29 -19.51
C GLU A 328 -3.41 5.31 -18.61
N ARG A 329 -3.53 5.90 -17.41
CA ARG A 329 -2.44 5.97 -16.44
C ARG A 329 -1.96 4.58 -16.03
N MET A 330 -2.86 3.69 -15.62
CA MET A 330 -2.52 2.36 -15.12
C MET A 330 -2.00 1.42 -16.21
N SER A 331 -2.55 1.50 -17.43
CA SER A 331 -2.06 0.72 -18.57
C SER A 331 -0.60 1.05 -18.92
N GLY A 332 -0.10 2.20 -18.52
CA GLY A 332 1.30 2.59 -18.64
C GLY A 332 2.22 1.83 -17.70
N TYR A 333 1.73 1.46 -16.51
CA TYR A 333 2.53 0.79 -15.47
C TYR A 333 2.76 -0.71 -15.71
N LEU A 334 1.90 -1.36 -16.50
CA LEU A 334 1.94 -2.80 -16.76
C LEU A 334 2.63 -3.17 -18.09
N LYS A 335 3.26 -2.20 -18.77
CA LYS A 335 4.02 -2.38 -20.02
C LYS A 335 5.51 -2.55 -19.71
#